data_68752c4489ae84950d1184c03a26c9c3
#
_entry.id   68752c4489ae84950d1184c03a26c9c3
#
_cell.length_a   1.000
_cell.length_b   1.000
_cell.length_c   1.000
_cell.angle_alpha   90.00
_cell.angle_beta   90.00
_cell.angle_gamma   90.00
#
_symmetry.space_group_name_H-M   'P 1'
#
loop_
_entity.id
_entity.type
_entity.pdbx_description
1 polymer ?
#
loop_
_entity_poly.entity_id
_entity_poly.type
_entity_poly.pdbx_seq_one_letter_code
_entity_poly.pdbx_strand_id
1 'polypeptide(L)'
;MLSDVQEGSDEAFEALYREARNAVFSFLYSYYQNYHDAEDAMQSVFLKVKLRIGQYTPGTNGSAWLLQIAKHHALDELRARRPSVALDEVPEVSDPFEDGGIMDLMRRTLSEEEQRVVTMHVLWGWKHRQIAKALDCPTGTVTSKYKRALEKLKKAVKEVL
;
A
#
# COMPACT_ATOMS: atom_id res chain seq x y z
N MET A 1 -8.21 -13.37 13.07
CA MET A 1 -6.79 -13.47 12.64
C MET A 1 -5.85 -12.63 13.51
N LEU A 2 -6.03 -11.32 13.60
CA LEU A 2 -5.17 -10.49 14.47
C LEU A 2 -5.27 -10.87 15.95
N SER A 3 -6.44 -11.28 16.41
CA SER A 3 -6.62 -11.76 17.78
C SER A 3 -5.79 -13.03 18.07
N ASP A 4 -5.71 -13.93 17.10
CA ASP A 4 -4.91 -15.15 17.25
C ASP A 4 -3.41 -14.85 17.25
N VAL A 5 -2.99 -13.85 16.46
CA VAL A 5 -1.62 -13.35 16.51
C VAL A 5 -1.31 -12.73 17.88
N GLN A 6 -2.27 -12.00 18.44
CA GLN A 6 -2.15 -11.38 19.76
C GLN A 6 -1.99 -12.43 20.86
N GLU A 7 -2.60 -13.60 20.70
CA GLU A 7 -2.47 -14.74 21.61
C GLU A 7 -1.14 -15.51 21.45
N GLY A 8 -0.29 -15.07 20.52
CA GLY A 8 1.05 -15.63 20.33
C GLY A 8 1.16 -16.75 19.29
N SER A 9 0.16 -16.89 18.40
CA SER A 9 0.19 -17.89 17.35
C SER A 9 1.09 -17.45 16.19
N ASP A 10 2.22 -18.12 16.00
CA ASP A 10 3.09 -17.91 14.85
C ASP A 10 2.43 -18.33 13.53
N GLU A 11 1.61 -19.38 13.55
CA GLU A 11 0.84 -19.82 12.39
C GLU A 11 -0.17 -18.74 11.94
N ALA A 12 -0.83 -18.09 12.90
CA ALA A 12 -1.75 -16.99 12.60
C ALA A 12 -0.99 -15.77 12.03
N PHE A 13 0.21 -15.51 12.51
CA PHE A 13 1.04 -14.45 11.96
C PHE A 13 1.48 -14.74 10.51
N GLU A 14 1.89 -15.97 10.21
CA GLU A 14 2.20 -16.39 8.85
C GLU A 14 1.00 -16.27 7.91
N ALA A 15 -0.18 -16.67 8.38
CA ALA A 15 -1.42 -16.55 7.63
C ALA A 15 -1.75 -15.08 7.34
N LEU A 16 -1.61 -14.21 8.33
CA LEU A 16 -1.80 -12.76 8.18
C LEU A 16 -0.83 -12.19 7.13
N TYR A 17 0.44 -12.54 7.24
CA TYR A 17 1.46 -12.10 6.29
C TYR A 17 1.09 -12.53 4.86
N ARG A 18 0.75 -13.78 4.67
CA ARG A 18 0.41 -14.35 3.36
C ARG A 18 -0.82 -13.69 2.72
N GLU A 19 -1.84 -13.40 3.52
CA GLU A 19 -3.07 -12.77 3.04
C GLU A 19 -2.93 -11.27 2.80
N ALA A 20 -2.19 -10.57 3.64
CA ALA A 20 -2.12 -9.12 3.62
C ALA A 20 -0.94 -8.56 2.82
N ARG A 21 0.07 -9.37 2.51
CA ARG A 21 1.33 -8.90 1.92
C ARG A 21 1.14 -8.10 0.62
N ASN A 22 0.29 -8.57 -0.27
CA ASN A 22 0.09 -7.90 -1.55
C ASN A 22 -0.59 -6.55 -1.39
N ALA A 23 -1.59 -6.47 -0.53
CA ALA A 23 -2.28 -5.22 -0.25
C ALA A 23 -1.37 -4.21 0.47
N VAL A 24 -0.58 -4.67 1.44
CA VAL A 24 0.39 -3.82 2.16
C VAL A 24 1.49 -3.37 1.22
N PHE A 25 2.06 -4.27 0.43
CA PHE A 25 3.08 -3.94 -0.55
C PHE A 25 2.60 -2.89 -1.55
N SER A 26 1.44 -3.10 -2.16
CA SER A 26 0.88 -2.17 -3.16
C SER A 26 0.60 -0.79 -2.56
N PHE A 27 0.12 -0.75 -1.32
CA PHE A 27 -0.10 0.49 -0.61
C PHE A 27 1.23 1.24 -0.36
N LEU A 28 2.24 0.54 0.14
CA LEU A 28 3.57 1.11 0.35
C LEU A 28 4.23 1.52 -0.97
N TYR A 29 4.09 0.73 -2.01
CA TYR A 29 4.60 1.06 -3.33
C TYR A 29 4.02 2.39 -3.85
N SER A 30 2.77 2.70 -3.55
CA SER A 30 2.17 3.98 -3.93
C SER A 30 2.87 5.19 -3.32
N TYR A 31 3.55 5.01 -2.19
CA TYR A 31 4.35 6.06 -1.54
C TYR A 31 5.80 6.09 -2.03
N TYR A 32 6.45 4.93 -2.11
CA TYR A 32 7.90 4.84 -2.40
C TYR A 32 8.21 4.90 -3.90
N GLN A 33 7.32 4.40 -4.74
CA GLN A 33 7.51 4.28 -6.20
C GLN A 33 8.80 3.52 -6.58
N ASN A 34 9.26 2.65 -5.69
CA ASN A 34 10.44 1.82 -5.85
C ASN A 34 10.18 0.47 -5.20
N TYR A 35 10.46 -0.61 -5.95
CA TYR A 35 10.16 -1.97 -5.50
C TYR A 35 10.93 -2.35 -4.22
N HIS A 36 12.25 -2.14 -4.22
CA HIS A 36 13.10 -2.52 -3.10
C HIS A 36 12.73 -1.76 -1.82
N ASP A 37 12.49 -0.46 -1.95
CA ASP A 37 12.08 0.38 -0.82
C ASP A 37 10.72 -0.05 -0.27
N ALA A 38 9.78 -0.37 -1.14
CA ALA A 38 8.45 -0.86 -0.73
C ALA A 38 8.54 -2.24 -0.06
N GLU A 39 9.39 -3.13 -0.57
CA GLU A 39 9.60 -4.45 0.03
C GLU A 39 10.24 -4.35 1.41
N ASP A 40 11.29 -3.54 1.55
CA ASP A 40 11.93 -3.29 2.84
C ASP A 40 10.96 -2.67 3.84
N ALA A 41 10.17 -1.70 3.38
CA ALA A 41 9.13 -1.07 4.19
C ALA A 41 8.06 -2.09 4.63
N MET A 42 7.65 -2.98 3.74
CA MET A 42 6.69 -4.03 4.05
C MET A 42 7.20 -4.95 5.15
N GLN A 43 8.44 -5.39 5.07
CA GLN A 43 9.05 -6.20 6.11
C GLN A 43 9.10 -5.46 7.45
N SER A 44 9.48 -4.18 7.44
CA SER A 44 9.50 -3.34 8.63
C SER A 44 8.10 -3.15 9.21
N VAL A 45 7.08 -3.00 8.36
CA VAL A 45 5.68 -2.88 8.81
C VAL A 45 5.22 -4.16 9.50
N PHE A 46 5.47 -5.34 8.93
CA PHE A 46 5.07 -6.59 9.55
C PHE A 46 5.83 -6.87 10.84
N LEU A 47 7.10 -6.46 10.94
CA LEU A 47 7.82 -6.50 12.21
C LEU A 47 7.17 -5.61 13.25
N LYS A 48 6.77 -4.39 12.89
CA LYS A 48 6.02 -3.48 13.78
C LYS A 48 4.67 -4.07 14.19
N VAL A 49 3.98 -4.74 13.26
CA VAL A 49 2.73 -5.44 13.57
C VAL A 49 2.97 -6.46 14.68
N LYS A 50 4.01 -7.30 14.54
CA LYS A 50 4.34 -8.30 15.54
C LYS A 50 4.70 -7.69 16.89
N LEU A 51 5.47 -6.61 16.89
CA LEU A 51 5.88 -5.92 18.12
C LEU A 51 4.74 -5.17 18.81
N ARG A 52 3.77 -4.66 18.03
CA ARG A 52 2.67 -3.84 18.54
C ARG A 52 1.35 -4.57 18.64
N ILE A 53 1.33 -5.88 18.39
CA ILE A 53 0.08 -6.64 18.38
C ILE A 53 -0.68 -6.56 19.69
N GLY A 54 0.01 -6.39 20.82
CA GLY A 54 -0.61 -6.17 22.13
C GLY A 54 -1.45 -4.91 22.23
N GLN A 55 -1.24 -3.94 21.34
CA GLN A 55 -1.99 -2.69 21.29
C GLN A 55 -3.26 -2.80 20.43
N TYR A 56 -3.41 -3.89 19.66
CA TYR A 56 -4.61 -4.10 18.86
C TYR A 56 -5.79 -4.44 19.77
N THR A 57 -6.93 -3.77 19.53
CA THR A 57 -8.17 -4.05 20.26
C THR A 57 -9.00 -5.05 19.46
N PRO A 58 -9.19 -6.30 19.96
CA PRO A 58 -10.03 -7.29 19.28
C PRO A 58 -11.45 -6.76 19.01
N GLY A 59 -12.02 -7.15 17.88
CA GLY A 59 -13.35 -6.71 17.46
C GLY A 59 -13.39 -5.37 16.72
N THR A 60 -12.24 -4.67 16.61
CA THR A 60 -12.12 -3.47 15.78
C THR A 60 -11.66 -3.82 14.36
N ASN A 61 -11.67 -2.82 13.46
CA ASN A 61 -11.25 -3.04 12.06
C ASN A 61 -9.73 -3.29 11.98
N GLY A 62 -9.36 -4.57 11.82
CA GLY A 62 -7.96 -4.98 11.72
C GLY A 62 -7.24 -4.42 10.51
N SER A 63 -7.93 -4.31 9.37
CA SER A 63 -7.35 -3.71 8.16
C SER A 63 -7.01 -2.23 8.38
N ALA A 64 -7.86 -1.49 9.09
CA ALA A 64 -7.59 -0.10 9.42
C ALA A 64 -6.39 0.04 10.35
N TRP A 65 -6.26 -0.83 11.33
CA TRP A 65 -5.12 -0.84 12.23
C TRP A 65 -3.80 -1.13 11.51
N LEU A 66 -3.81 -2.15 10.64
CA LEU A 66 -2.64 -2.51 9.83
C LEU A 66 -2.25 -1.39 8.85
N LEU A 67 -3.24 -0.82 8.16
CA LEU A 67 -3.02 0.28 7.21
C LEU A 67 -2.41 1.49 7.91
N GLN A 68 -2.85 1.78 9.13
CA GLN A 68 -2.36 2.91 9.90
C GLN A 68 -0.88 2.74 10.25
N ILE A 69 -0.45 1.53 10.61
CA ILE A 69 0.96 1.21 10.83
C ILE A 69 1.76 1.42 9.54
N ALA A 70 1.26 0.92 8.42
CA ALA A 70 1.91 1.07 7.12
C ALA A 70 2.01 2.53 6.68
N LYS A 71 0.94 3.29 6.82
CA LYS A 71 0.88 4.71 6.48
C LYS A 71 1.85 5.54 7.31
N HIS A 72 1.84 5.35 8.63
CA HIS A 72 2.74 6.07 9.52
C HIS A 72 4.20 5.74 9.21
N HIS A 73 4.52 4.46 8.98
CA HIS A 73 5.87 4.05 8.62
C HIS A 73 6.34 4.76 7.33
N ALA A 74 5.53 4.73 6.27
CA ALA A 74 5.87 5.35 4.99
C ALA A 74 6.04 6.87 5.12
N LEU A 75 5.12 7.54 5.79
CA LEU A 75 5.17 8.99 5.95
C LEU A 75 6.37 9.42 6.78
N ASP A 76 6.66 8.72 7.87
CA ASP A 76 7.80 9.03 8.73
C ASP A 76 9.13 8.82 8.00
N GLU A 77 9.26 7.72 7.27
CA GLU A 77 10.48 7.43 6.52
C GLU A 77 10.69 8.40 5.37
N LEU A 78 9.65 8.73 4.59
CA LEU A 78 9.74 9.68 3.50
C LEU A 78 10.01 11.11 4.00
N ARG A 79 9.49 11.46 5.17
CA ARG A 79 9.78 12.74 5.81
C ARG A 79 11.22 12.84 6.27
N ALA A 80 11.82 11.73 6.72
CA ALA A 80 13.22 11.65 7.10
C ALA A 80 14.17 11.70 5.89
N ARG A 81 13.71 11.25 4.72
CA ARG A 81 14.44 11.37 3.45
C ARG A 81 14.28 12.79 2.92
N ARG A 82 15.27 13.64 3.12
CA ARG A 82 15.22 15.01 2.62
C ARG A 82 15.49 15.05 1.11
N PRO A 83 14.90 16.05 0.38
CA PRO A 83 15.04 16.18 -1.09
C PRO A 83 16.47 16.26 -1.62
N SER A 84 17.43 16.67 -0.78
CA SER A 84 18.84 16.80 -1.17
C SER A 84 19.55 15.47 -1.45
N VAL A 85 18.93 14.34 -1.14
CA VAL A 85 19.51 12.99 -1.38
C VAL A 85 18.98 12.38 -2.66
N ALA A 86 18.00 12.99 -3.30
CA ALA A 86 17.33 12.48 -4.50
C ALA A 86 18.19 12.56 -5.79
N LEU A 87 19.43 13.01 -5.71
CA LEU A 87 20.32 13.19 -6.85
C LEU A 87 21.30 12.04 -7.10
N ASP A 88 21.35 11.08 -6.20
CA ASP A 88 22.04 9.83 -6.50
C ASP A 88 21.12 8.98 -7.37
N GLU A 89 21.42 8.98 -8.66
CA GLU A 89 20.85 8.00 -9.58
C GLU A 89 21.14 6.61 -9.00
N VAL A 90 20.16 6.10 -8.26
CA VAL A 90 20.17 4.69 -7.91
C VAL A 90 20.11 3.95 -9.23
N PRO A 91 21.11 3.09 -9.54
CA PRO A 91 21.03 2.29 -10.77
C PRO A 91 19.65 1.65 -10.81
N GLU A 92 18.96 1.79 -11.93
CA GLU A 92 17.72 1.08 -12.18
C GLU A 92 18.00 -0.41 -11.99
N VAL A 93 17.80 -0.89 -10.77
CA VAL A 93 17.68 -2.32 -10.56
C VAL A 93 16.40 -2.69 -11.26
N SER A 94 16.47 -3.58 -12.22
CA SER A 94 15.33 -4.07 -12.96
C SER A 94 14.20 -4.38 -11.97
N ASP A 95 13.15 -3.56 -12.02
CA ASP A 95 11.95 -3.76 -11.24
C ASP A 95 11.37 -5.12 -11.64
N PRO A 96 11.20 -6.08 -10.72
CA PRO A 96 10.60 -7.37 -11.08
C PRO A 96 9.17 -7.24 -11.62
N PHE A 97 8.61 -6.04 -11.65
CA PHE A 97 7.37 -5.73 -12.35
C PHE A 97 7.57 -5.25 -13.80
N GLU A 98 8.80 -5.21 -14.31
CA GLU A 98 9.07 -4.85 -15.70
C GLU A 98 8.44 -5.81 -16.73
N ASP A 99 7.94 -6.95 -16.29
CA ASP A 99 7.29 -7.94 -17.15
C ASP A 99 5.83 -7.61 -17.53
N GLY A 100 5.40 -6.36 -17.42
CA GLY A 100 4.11 -5.92 -17.96
C GLY A 100 2.88 -6.31 -17.14
N GLY A 101 3.05 -6.59 -15.84
CA GLY A 101 1.93 -6.87 -14.94
C GLY A 101 1.10 -5.63 -14.62
N ILE A 102 -0.03 -5.85 -13.94
CA ILE A 102 -0.96 -4.78 -13.57
C ILE A 102 -0.29 -3.68 -12.72
N MET A 103 0.67 -4.05 -11.86
CA MET A 103 1.38 -3.09 -11.03
C MET A 103 2.24 -2.14 -11.87
N ASP A 104 2.94 -2.67 -12.86
CA ASP A 104 3.72 -1.87 -13.79
C ASP A 104 2.82 -0.94 -14.61
N LEU A 105 1.70 -1.45 -15.08
CA LEU A 105 0.71 -0.65 -15.79
C LEU A 105 0.19 0.51 -14.92
N MET A 106 -0.13 0.22 -13.67
CA MET A 106 -0.57 1.24 -12.71
C MET A 106 0.52 2.29 -12.47
N ARG A 107 1.76 1.86 -12.29
CA ARG A 107 2.90 2.75 -12.06
C ARG A 107 3.11 3.74 -13.22
N ARG A 108 3.03 3.25 -14.45
CA ARG A 108 3.22 4.08 -15.65
C ARG A 108 2.05 5.01 -15.95
N THR A 109 0.86 4.61 -15.53
CA THR A 109 -0.40 5.22 -15.99
C THR A 109 -1.02 6.14 -14.96
N LEU A 110 -0.88 5.80 -13.67
CA LEU A 110 -1.57 6.47 -12.58
C LEU A 110 -0.62 7.34 -11.75
N SER A 111 -1.16 8.44 -11.20
CA SER A 111 -0.46 9.18 -10.16
C SER A 111 -0.34 8.35 -8.87
N GLU A 112 0.53 8.74 -7.97
CA GLU A 112 0.69 8.08 -6.66
C GLU A 112 -0.64 8.01 -5.90
N GLU A 113 -1.39 9.10 -5.89
CA GLU A 113 -2.68 9.17 -5.20
C GLU A 113 -3.73 8.29 -5.85
N GLU A 114 -3.76 8.22 -7.17
CA GLU A 114 -4.64 7.33 -7.92
C GLU A 114 -4.30 5.86 -7.67
N GLN A 115 -3.02 5.51 -7.65
CA GLN A 115 -2.55 4.17 -7.30
C GLN A 115 -3.03 3.78 -5.90
N ARG A 116 -2.91 4.70 -4.95
CA ARG A 116 -3.30 4.48 -3.56
C ARG A 116 -4.79 4.22 -3.42
N VAL A 117 -5.61 5.04 -4.07
CA VAL A 117 -7.07 4.89 -4.07
C VAL A 117 -7.49 3.56 -4.69
N VAL A 118 -6.92 3.19 -5.84
CA VAL A 118 -7.22 1.92 -6.50
C VAL A 118 -6.82 0.74 -5.62
N THR A 119 -5.63 0.77 -5.03
CA THR A 119 -5.15 -0.27 -4.12
C THR A 119 -6.08 -0.46 -2.94
N MET A 120 -6.48 0.62 -2.28
CA MET A 120 -7.36 0.56 -1.12
C MET A 120 -8.75 0.05 -1.47
N HIS A 121 -9.28 0.41 -2.63
CA HIS A 121 -10.59 -0.06 -3.06
C HIS A 121 -10.56 -1.52 -3.52
N VAL A 122 -9.61 -1.88 -4.37
CA VAL A 122 -9.56 -3.21 -5.02
C VAL A 122 -8.93 -4.27 -4.11
N LEU A 123 -7.75 -4.00 -3.53
CA LEU A 123 -7.03 -4.98 -2.73
C LEU A 123 -7.45 -4.99 -1.26
N TRP A 124 -7.75 -3.84 -0.70
CA TRP A 124 -8.23 -3.72 0.68
C TRP A 124 -9.74 -3.91 0.81
N GLY A 125 -10.48 -3.81 -0.30
CA GLY A 125 -11.94 -3.94 -0.31
C GLY A 125 -12.69 -2.80 0.37
N TRP A 126 -12.05 -1.63 0.49
CA TRP A 126 -12.61 -0.50 1.21
C TRP A 126 -13.56 0.33 0.33
N LYS A 127 -14.62 0.85 0.95
CA LYS A 127 -15.52 1.80 0.32
C LYS A 127 -14.85 3.17 0.21
N HIS A 128 -15.25 3.98 -0.76
CA HIS A 128 -14.70 5.32 -0.97
C HIS A 128 -14.74 6.18 0.29
N ARG A 129 -15.80 6.06 1.09
CA ARG A 129 -15.93 6.79 2.36
C ARG A 129 -14.86 6.38 3.38
N GLN A 130 -14.55 5.09 3.46
CA GLN A 130 -13.49 4.58 4.35
C GLN A 130 -12.11 5.04 3.89
N ILE A 131 -11.87 5.04 2.58
CA ILE A 131 -10.62 5.52 1.98
C ILE A 131 -10.46 7.01 2.25
N ALA A 132 -11.51 7.80 2.05
CA ALA A 132 -11.51 9.23 2.30
C ALA A 132 -11.13 9.56 3.75
N LYS A 133 -11.69 8.82 4.70
CA LYS A 133 -11.35 8.97 6.12
C LYS A 133 -9.89 8.64 6.39
N ALA A 134 -9.37 7.54 5.84
CA ALA A 134 -7.99 7.11 6.04
C ALA A 134 -6.98 8.07 5.40
N LEU A 135 -7.30 8.66 4.27
CA LEU A 135 -6.44 9.60 3.54
C LEU A 135 -6.70 11.06 3.90
N ASP A 136 -7.62 11.31 4.81
CA ASP A 136 -7.96 12.64 5.29
C ASP A 136 -8.35 13.61 4.15
N CYS A 137 -9.28 13.17 3.31
CA CYS A 137 -9.81 13.94 2.19
C CYS A 137 -11.31 13.71 2.01
N PRO A 138 -12.00 14.58 1.25
CA PRO A 138 -13.42 14.40 0.96
C PRO A 138 -13.72 13.13 0.16
N THR A 139 -14.86 12.49 0.40
CA THR A 139 -15.28 11.28 -0.33
C THR A 139 -15.41 11.54 -1.83
N GLY A 140 -15.89 12.71 -2.23
CA GLY A 140 -15.95 13.10 -3.64
C GLY A 140 -14.60 13.14 -4.33
N THR A 141 -13.55 13.51 -3.62
CA THR A 141 -12.18 13.48 -4.13
C THR A 141 -11.72 12.05 -4.41
N VAL A 142 -12.00 11.11 -3.52
CA VAL A 142 -11.71 9.68 -3.72
C VAL A 142 -12.45 9.15 -4.92
N THR A 143 -13.75 9.43 -5.03
CA THR A 143 -14.59 8.98 -6.15
C THR A 143 -14.08 9.51 -7.48
N SER A 144 -13.71 10.79 -7.54
CA SER A 144 -13.17 11.41 -8.75
C SER A 144 -11.83 10.80 -9.16
N LYS A 145 -10.93 10.58 -8.20
CA LYS A 145 -9.63 9.95 -8.45
C LYS A 145 -9.80 8.52 -8.94
N TYR A 146 -10.70 7.77 -8.34
CA TYR A 146 -10.99 6.40 -8.75
C TYR A 146 -11.53 6.33 -10.19
N LYS A 147 -12.49 7.19 -10.53
CA LYS A 147 -13.00 7.27 -11.90
C LYS A 147 -11.92 7.58 -12.91
N ARG A 148 -11.10 8.60 -12.65
CA ARG A 148 -9.99 8.96 -13.54
C ARG A 148 -8.99 7.82 -13.68
N ALA A 149 -8.67 7.16 -12.58
CA ALA A 149 -7.77 6.01 -12.60
C ALA A 149 -8.30 4.88 -13.48
N LEU A 150 -9.59 4.53 -13.36
CA LEU A 150 -10.20 3.51 -14.18
C LEU A 150 -10.21 3.88 -15.67
N GLU A 151 -10.49 5.13 -16.00
CA GLU A 151 -10.47 5.61 -17.40
C GLU A 151 -9.07 5.51 -18.00
N LYS A 152 -8.05 5.91 -17.23
CA LYS A 152 -6.65 5.79 -17.65
C LYS A 152 -6.24 4.33 -17.85
N LEU A 153 -6.62 3.44 -16.94
CA LEU A 153 -6.30 2.03 -17.03
C LEU A 153 -7.00 1.36 -18.21
N LYS A 154 -8.27 1.67 -18.44
CA LYS A 154 -9.00 1.15 -19.59
C LYS A 154 -8.34 1.57 -20.90
N LYS A 155 -7.95 2.83 -21.01
CA LYS A 155 -7.24 3.33 -22.19
C LYS A 155 -5.89 2.64 -22.37
N ALA A 156 -5.12 2.50 -21.30
CA ALA A 156 -3.81 1.86 -21.34
C ALA A 156 -3.90 0.38 -21.74
N VAL A 157 -4.91 -0.35 -21.23
CA VAL A 157 -5.16 -1.75 -21.60
C VAL A 157 -5.49 -1.89 -23.09
N LYS A 158 -6.29 -0.98 -23.64
CA LYS A 158 -6.63 -0.98 -25.08
C LYS A 158 -5.40 -0.74 -25.97
N GLU A 159 -4.45 0.07 -25.51
CA GLU A 159 -3.22 0.36 -26.27
C GLU A 159 -2.25 -0.83 -26.27
N VAL A 160 -2.30 -1.69 -25.25
CA VAL A 160 -1.44 -2.87 -25.12
C VAL A 160 -2.01 -4.09 -25.86
N LEU A 161 -3.33 -4.16 -26.02
CA LEU A 161 -4.01 -5.21 -26.78
C LEU A 161 -4.11 -4.81 -28.24
#